data_f348d9eb6675ee0d8a45470e3b4a9433
#
_entry.id   f348d9eb6675ee0d8a45470e3b4a9433
#
_cell.length_a   1.000
_cell.length_b   1.000
_cell.length_c   1.000
_cell.angle_alpha   90.00
_cell.angle_beta   90.00
_cell.angle_gamma   90.00
#
_symmetry.space_group_name_H-M   'P 1'
#
loop_
_entity.id
_entity.type
_entity.pdbx_description
1 polymer ?
#
loop_
_entity_poly.entity_id
_entity_poly.type
_entity_poly.pdbx_seq_one_letter_code
_entity_poly.pdbx_strand_id
1 'polypeptide(L)'
;TAPVENEESGLTLNWSNEAGNGHFYWGYYIGKEYAAKAFEYARKYCTTGTRLYVNDYNLESNPSKLAALVEFVKYIDENNATGQPIVDGIGTQMHVSTSITRDQIDAMFQTMATTGKLIRVTELDVQVGTATPDASQLATQADVYQMIFESYKENIPTAQQSGITIWTLTDSKKEHEYWLSDDAPNLFDANYGRKHAYKGVCDGIAGKDISEDFSGDDWKNAYETEGEENPAE
;
A
#
# COMPACT_ATOMS: atom_id res chain seq x y z
N THR A 1 -15.47 -0.60 2.39
CA THR A 1 -14.76 -0.30 3.64
C THR A 1 -14.67 -1.53 4.50
N ALA A 2 -13.48 -1.78 5.07
CA ALA A 2 -13.29 -2.87 6.01
C ALA A 2 -14.17 -2.70 7.27
N PRO A 3 -14.53 -3.80 7.92
CA PRO A 3 -15.19 -3.73 9.20
C PRO A 3 -14.28 -3.06 10.23
N VAL A 4 -14.90 -2.39 11.18
CA VAL A 4 -14.21 -1.82 12.34
C VAL A 4 -14.68 -2.53 13.60
N GLU A 5 -13.77 -2.72 14.55
CA GLU A 5 -14.10 -3.24 15.87
C GLU A 5 -14.90 -2.21 16.65
N ASN A 6 -15.89 -2.64 17.39
CA ASN A 6 -16.56 -1.82 18.38
C ASN A 6 -16.61 -2.52 19.76
N GLU A 7 -16.68 -1.71 20.81
CA GLU A 7 -16.59 -2.18 22.20
C GLU A 7 -17.76 -3.09 22.63
N GLU A 8 -18.93 -2.98 21.98
CA GLU A 8 -20.12 -3.71 22.39
C GLU A 8 -20.32 -5.03 21.65
N SER A 9 -19.98 -5.11 20.38
CA SER A 9 -20.30 -6.26 19.52
C SER A 9 -19.09 -6.89 18.85
N GLY A 10 -17.86 -6.42 19.13
CA GLY A 10 -16.66 -6.84 18.45
C GLY A 10 -16.65 -6.37 16.99
N LEU A 11 -16.46 -7.27 16.05
CA LEU A 11 -16.37 -6.96 14.64
C LEU A 11 -17.70 -6.40 14.09
N THR A 12 -17.69 -5.17 13.58
CA THR A 12 -18.81 -4.56 12.86
C THR A 12 -18.41 -4.11 11.47
N LEU A 13 -19.39 -4.07 10.55
CA LEU A 13 -19.21 -3.43 9.26
C LEU A 13 -19.43 -1.92 9.42
N ASN A 14 -18.66 -1.16 8.65
CA ASN A 14 -18.90 0.27 8.55
C ASN A 14 -20.11 0.52 7.62
N TRP A 15 -21.29 0.36 8.15
CA TRP A 15 -22.52 0.79 7.50
C TRP A 15 -23.10 1.99 8.25
N SER A 16 -23.00 3.12 7.66
CA SER A 16 -23.62 4.31 8.21
C SER A 16 -25.08 4.39 7.78
N ASN A 17 -25.93 4.85 8.69
CA ASN A 17 -27.28 5.28 8.33
C ASN A 17 -27.28 6.57 7.50
N GLU A 18 -26.11 7.13 7.21
CA GLU A 18 -25.92 8.34 6.43
C GLU A 18 -25.74 8.04 4.93
N ALA A 19 -26.43 7.05 4.41
CA ALA A 19 -26.54 6.78 2.97
C ALA A 19 -27.13 7.97 2.16
N GLY A 20 -27.03 9.17 2.65
CA GLY A 20 -27.45 10.40 1.98
C GLY A 20 -26.34 11.42 1.77
N ASN A 21 -25.14 11.20 2.36
CA ASN A 21 -24.03 12.15 2.33
C ASN A 21 -22.92 11.76 1.34
N GLY A 22 -23.26 11.14 0.21
CA GLY A 22 -22.30 10.69 -0.78
C GLY A 22 -21.59 9.37 -0.41
N HIS A 23 -21.94 8.75 0.70
CA HIS A 23 -21.42 7.46 1.13
C HIS A 23 -22.34 6.31 0.74
N PHE A 24 -21.74 5.23 0.27
CA PHE A 24 -22.44 3.99 -0.07
C PHE A 24 -21.77 2.81 0.67
N TYR A 25 -22.57 2.01 1.34
CA TYR A 25 -22.09 0.85 2.09
C TYR A 25 -22.79 -0.42 1.63
N TRP A 26 -22.07 -1.33 1.00
CA TRP A 26 -22.59 -2.62 0.56
C TRP A 26 -23.17 -3.45 1.70
N GLY A 27 -22.51 -3.41 2.88
CA GLY A 27 -22.99 -4.11 4.07
C GLY A 27 -24.35 -3.66 4.56
N TYR A 28 -24.73 -2.40 4.33
CA TYR A 28 -26.06 -1.89 4.67
C TYR A 28 -27.18 -2.55 3.84
N TYR A 29 -26.93 -2.77 2.54
CA TYR A 29 -27.93 -3.30 1.62
C TYR A 29 -27.96 -4.83 1.55
N ILE A 30 -26.81 -5.48 1.70
CA ILE A 30 -26.64 -6.92 1.46
C ILE A 30 -26.42 -7.69 2.76
N GLY A 31 -25.95 -7.01 3.80
CA GLY A 31 -25.54 -7.64 5.04
C GLY A 31 -24.04 -7.95 5.09
N LYS A 32 -23.61 -8.56 6.17
CA LYS A 32 -22.21 -8.88 6.44
C LYS A 32 -21.58 -9.78 5.37
N GLU A 33 -22.39 -10.58 4.70
CA GLU A 33 -21.99 -11.52 3.64
C GLU A 33 -21.67 -10.86 2.29
N TYR A 34 -21.78 -9.53 2.14
CA TYR A 34 -21.55 -8.84 0.87
C TYR A 34 -20.20 -9.17 0.23
N ALA A 35 -19.15 -9.24 1.04
CA ALA A 35 -17.81 -9.55 0.54
C ALA A 35 -17.66 -11.02 0.15
N ALA A 36 -18.21 -11.96 0.96
CA ALA A 36 -18.22 -13.37 0.61
C ALA A 36 -18.89 -13.59 -0.75
N LYS A 37 -20.05 -12.97 -1.00
CA LYS A 37 -20.73 -13.00 -2.30
C LYS A 37 -19.88 -12.42 -3.44
N ALA A 38 -19.18 -11.31 -3.19
CA ALA A 38 -18.29 -10.72 -4.20
C ALA A 38 -17.14 -11.67 -4.57
N PHE A 39 -16.53 -12.32 -3.58
CA PHE A 39 -15.49 -13.34 -3.81
C PHE A 39 -16.02 -14.57 -4.53
N GLU A 40 -17.23 -15.06 -4.21
CA GLU A 40 -17.88 -16.16 -4.93
C GLU A 40 -18.08 -15.84 -6.42
N TYR A 41 -18.58 -14.64 -6.73
CA TYR A 41 -18.72 -14.18 -8.11
C TYR A 41 -17.36 -14.04 -8.79
N ALA A 42 -16.35 -13.50 -8.12
CA ALA A 42 -15.01 -13.41 -8.66
C ALA A 42 -14.45 -14.81 -8.98
N ARG A 43 -14.57 -15.78 -8.07
CA ARG A 43 -14.15 -17.18 -8.34
C ARG A 43 -14.88 -17.80 -9.51
N LYS A 44 -16.15 -17.49 -9.67
CA LYS A 44 -16.98 -18.04 -10.76
C LYS A 44 -16.62 -17.48 -12.14
N TYR A 45 -16.26 -16.19 -12.22
CA TYR A 45 -16.16 -15.49 -13.49
C TYR A 45 -14.73 -15.05 -13.86
N CYS A 46 -13.81 -14.98 -12.91
CA CYS A 46 -12.41 -14.68 -13.20
C CYS A 46 -11.69 -15.89 -13.79
N THR A 47 -10.61 -15.63 -14.52
CA THR A 47 -9.73 -16.67 -15.06
C THR A 47 -9.17 -17.54 -13.93
N THR A 48 -9.06 -18.83 -14.18
CA THR A 48 -8.44 -19.79 -13.25
C THR A 48 -7.04 -19.31 -12.85
N GLY A 49 -6.77 -19.29 -11.56
CA GLY A 49 -5.48 -18.81 -11.01
C GLY A 49 -5.43 -17.32 -10.65
N THR A 50 -6.50 -16.55 -10.94
CA THR A 50 -6.60 -15.16 -10.46
C THR A 50 -6.55 -15.13 -8.93
N ARG A 51 -5.64 -14.32 -8.38
CA ARG A 51 -5.52 -14.11 -6.93
C ARG A 51 -6.48 -13.03 -6.48
N LEU A 52 -7.23 -13.31 -5.43
CA LEU A 52 -8.26 -12.42 -4.87
C LEU A 52 -7.83 -11.90 -3.50
N TYR A 53 -7.85 -10.58 -3.34
CA TYR A 53 -7.39 -9.90 -2.12
C TYR A 53 -8.50 -9.08 -1.49
N VAL A 54 -8.50 -9.03 -0.16
CA VAL A 54 -9.17 -7.97 0.59
C VAL A 54 -8.16 -6.85 0.80
N ASN A 55 -8.50 -5.62 0.44
CA ASN A 55 -7.58 -4.47 0.47
C ASN A 55 -8.16 -3.31 1.27
N ASP A 56 -7.34 -2.67 2.11
CA ASP A 56 -7.75 -1.47 2.84
C ASP A 56 -6.54 -0.57 3.15
N TYR A 57 -6.77 0.59 3.76
CA TYR A 57 -5.79 1.62 4.07
C TYR A 57 -5.71 1.89 5.58
N ASN A 58 -4.64 2.59 6.01
CA ASN A 58 -4.37 2.95 7.41
C ASN A 58 -4.26 1.73 8.36
N LEU A 59 -3.83 0.59 7.86
CA LEU A 59 -3.66 -0.62 8.67
C LEU A 59 -2.40 -0.53 9.55
N GLU A 60 -1.39 0.19 9.10
CA GLU A 60 -0.14 0.47 9.81
C GLU A 60 -0.32 1.43 11.00
N SER A 61 -1.31 2.31 10.90
CA SER A 61 -1.58 3.34 11.91
C SER A 61 -2.78 3.03 12.80
N ASN A 62 -3.59 2.02 12.45
CA ASN A 62 -4.79 1.64 13.19
C ASN A 62 -4.84 0.12 13.46
N PRO A 63 -4.24 -0.34 14.59
CA PRO A 63 -4.23 -1.76 14.96
C PRO A 63 -5.61 -2.38 15.12
N SER A 64 -6.61 -1.63 15.60
CA SER A 64 -7.99 -2.14 15.73
C SER A 64 -8.62 -2.40 14.37
N LYS A 65 -8.39 -1.51 13.40
CA LYS A 65 -8.84 -1.71 12.02
C LYS A 65 -8.14 -2.92 11.38
N LEU A 66 -6.85 -3.08 11.62
CA LEU A 66 -6.10 -4.25 11.15
C LEU A 66 -6.67 -5.55 11.73
N ALA A 67 -6.90 -5.60 13.03
CA ALA A 67 -7.49 -6.77 13.69
C ALA A 67 -8.87 -7.09 13.10
N ALA A 68 -9.73 -6.08 12.92
CA ALA A 68 -11.03 -6.24 12.30
C ALA A 68 -10.95 -6.75 10.85
N LEU A 69 -9.96 -6.31 10.07
CA LEU A 69 -9.72 -6.80 8.71
C LEU A 69 -9.32 -8.29 8.71
N VAL A 70 -8.44 -8.70 9.60
CA VAL A 70 -8.02 -10.10 9.76
C VAL A 70 -9.22 -11.00 10.08
N GLU A 71 -10.06 -10.60 11.05
CA GLU A 71 -11.29 -11.32 11.37
C GLU A 71 -12.31 -11.33 10.21
N PHE A 72 -12.35 -10.27 9.42
CA PHE A 72 -13.23 -10.22 8.25
C PHE A 72 -12.77 -11.16 7.13
N VAL A 73 -11.48 -11.26 6.90
CA VAL A 73 -10.90 -12.25 5.96
C VAL A 73 -11.28 -13.67 6.39
N LYS A 74 -11.13 -13.99 7.68
CA LYS A 74 -11.54 -15.26 8.24
C LYS A 74 -13.05 -15.50 8.06
N TYR A 75 -13.87 -14.47 8.34
CA TYR A 75 -15.32 -14.55 8.13
C TYR A 75 -15.68 -14.88 6.67
N ILE A 76 -15.02 -14.24 5.68
CA ILE A 76 -15.25 -14.52 4.25
C ILE A 76 -14.94 -15.98 3.92
N ASP A 77 -13.81 -16.49 4.41
CA ASP A 77 -13.38 -17.87 4.18
C ASP A 77 -14.32 -18.90 4.81
N GLU A 78 -14.89 -18.60 5.96
CA GLU A 78 -15.78 -19.50 6.70
C GLU A 78 -17.26 -19.43 6.24
N ASN A 79 -17.70 -18.29 5.66
CA ASN A 79 -19.10 -18.01 5.37
C ASN A 79 -19.38 -17.79 3.86
N ASN A 80 -18.77 -18.59 3.02
CA ASN A 80 -19.04 -18.59 1.57
C ASN A 80 -19.67 -19.91 1.13
N ALA A 81 -20.38 -19.88 -0.01
CA ALA A 81 -21.11 -21.03 -0.55
C ALA A 81 -20.20 -22.13 -1.12
N THR A 82 -18.90 -21.89 -1.28
CA THR A 82 -17.97 -22.90 -1.84
C THR A 82 -17.54 -23.93 -0.80
N GLY A 83 -17.68 -23.62 0.49
CA GLY A 83 -17.24 -24.47 1.60
C GLY A 83 -15.71 -24.59 1.71
N GLN A 84 -14.96 -23.71 1.04
CA GLN A 84 -13.49 -23.64 1.04
C GLN A 84 -13.02 -22.21 1.25
N PRO A 85 -11.80 -21.98 1.78
CA PRO A 85 -11.21 -20.64 1.79
C PRO A 85 -11.12 -20.07 0.37
N ILE A 86 -11.62 -18.85 0.18
CA ILE A 86 -11.68 -18.17 -1.13
C ILE A 86 -10.86 -16.90 -1.22
N VAL A 87 -10.35 -16.38 -0.10
CA VAL A 87 -9.45 -15.23 -0.04
C VAL A 87 -8.01 -15.72 -0.21
N ASP A 88 -7.30 -15.26 -1.24
CA ASP A 88 -5.90 -15.61 -1.42
C ASP A 88 -4.97 -14.72 -0.60
N GLY A 89 -5.31 -13.45 -0.45
CA GLY A 89 -4.41 -12.48 0.17
C GLY A 89 -5.07 -11.28 0.83
N ILE A 90 -4.23 -10.56 1.54
CA ILE A 90 -4.57 -9.28 2.17
C ILE A 90 -3.69 -8.20 1.53
N GLY A 91 -4.33 -7.11 1.08
CA GLY A 91 -3.68 -5.90 0.60
C GLY A 91 -3.71 -4.81 1.65
N THR A 92 -2.64 -4.03 1.71
CA THR A 92 -2.58 -2.74 2.41
C THR A 92 -2.19 -1.66 1.41
N GLN A 93 -2.94 -0.56 1.38
CA GLN A 93 -2.64 0.55 0.47
C GLN A 93 -1.31 1.20 0.81
N MET A 94 -1.07 1.50 2.09
CA MET A 94 0.13 2.16 2.61
C MET A 94 0.35 3.57 2.03
N HIS A 95 -0.68 4.40 2.10
CA HIS A 95 -0.54 5.85 1.94
C HIS A 95 0.01 6.41 3.26
N VAL A 96 1.32 6.51 3.37
CA VAL A 96 2.00 6.89 4.61
C VAL A 96 2.68 8.24 4.50
N SER A 97 3.22 8.74 5.60
CA SER A 97 4.04 9.94 5.61
C SER A 97 5.43 9.65 6.19
N THR A 98 6.34 10.62 6.08
CA THR A 98 7.68 10.52 6.67
C THR A 98 7.69 10.40 8.20
N SER A 99 6.55 10.53 8.86
CA SER A 99 6.41 10.32 10.31
C SER A 99 6.13 8.87 10.72
N ILE A 100 5.87 7.97 9.78
CA ILE A 100 5.64 6.54 10.08
C ILE A 100 6.87 5.91 10.71
N THR A 101 6.67 5.05 11.71
CA THR A 101 7.78 4.39 12.41
C THR A 101 7.96 2.95 11.94
N ARG A 102 9.19 2.44 12.11
CA ARG A 102 9.52 1.04 11.85
C ARG A 102 8.62 0.10 12.65
N ASP A 103 8.41 0.38 13.93
CA ASP A 103 7.60 -0.46 14.81
C ASP A 103 6.15 -0.59 14.32
N GLN A 104 5.56 0.49 13.80
CA GLN A 104 4.20 0.45 13.25
C GLN A 104 4.12 -0.46 12.03
N ILE A 105 5.09 -0.36 11.13
CA ILE A 105 5.15 -1.16 9.90
C ILE A 105 5.41 -2.63 10.24
N ASP A 106 6.38 -2.90 11.10
CA ASP A 106 6.72 -4.26 11.53
C ASP A 106 5.53 -4.94 12.21
N ALA A 107 4.85 -4.25 13.12
CA ALA A 107 3.66 -4.78 13.81
C ALA A 107 2.52 -5.10 12.84
N MET A 108 2.29 -4.25 11.85
CA MET A 108 1.29 -4.50 10.80
C MET A 108 1.65 -5.75 10.00
N PHE A 109 2.85 -5.83 9.44
CA PHE A 109 3.26 -6.98 8.61
C PHE A 109 3.30 -8.28 9.39
N GLN A 110 3.78 -8.27 10.64
CA GLN A 110 3.75 -9.43 11.53
C GLN A 110 2.31 -9.91 11.76
N THR A 111 1.39 -9.00 12.05
CA THR A 111 -0.03 -9.32 12.25
C THR A 111 -0.62 -9.94 10.99
N MET A 112 -0.40 -9.32 9.82
CA MET A 112 -0.90 -9.85 8.54
C MET A 112 -0.31 -11.23 8.24
N ALA A 113 0.98 -11.46 8.53
CA ALA A 113 1.66 -12.73 8.30
C ALA A 113 1.07 -13.90 9.10
N THR A 114 0.48 -13.62 10.29
CA THR A 114 -0.19 -14.68 11.09
C THR A 114 -1.36 -15.34 10.37
N THR A 115 -1.94 -14.69 9.37
CA THR A 115 -3.08 -15.22 8.62
C THR A 115 -2.72 -16.36 7.66
N GLY A 116 -1.44 -16.55 7.34
CA GLY A 116 -0.98 -17.48 6.31
C GLY A 116 -1.35 -17.08 4.87
N LYS A 117 -2.00 -15.91 4.68
CA LYS A 117 -2.40 -15.38 3.38
C LYS A 117 -1.24 -14.71 2.65
N LEU A 118 -1.39 -14.54 1.32
CA LEU A 118 -0.50 -13.67 0.56
C LEU A 118 -0.65 -12.22 1.03
N ILE A 119 0.45 -11.48 1.09
CA ILE A 119 0.46 -10.09 1.53
C ILE A 119 1.03 -9.20 0.44
N ARG A 120 0.29 -8.16 0.10
CA ARG A 120 0.65 -7.19 -0.93
C ARG A 120 0.50 -5.76 -0.41
N VAL A 121 1.52 -4.96 -0.65
CA VAL A 121 1.37 -3.50 -0.61
C VAL A 121 0.85 -3.06 -1.97
N THR A 122 -0.28 -2.35 -2.00
CA THR A 122 -1.03 -2.12 -3.23
C THR A 122 -0.86 -0.72 -3.79
N GLU A 123 -0.54 0.28 -2.96
CA GLU A 123 -0.62 1.69 -3.34
C GLU A 123 0.39 2.55 -2.56
N LEU A 124 1.64 2.06 -2.41
CA LEU A 124 2.64 2.75 -1.58
C LEU A 124 2.96 4.14 -2.13
N ASP A 125 2.76 5.13 -1.30
CA ASP A 125 3.34 6.46 -1.42
C ASP A 125 3.80 6.98 -0.05
N VAL A 126 4.74 7.93 -0.03
CA VAL A 126 5.29 8.50 1.21
C VAL A 126 5.21 10.01 1.16
N GLN A 127 4.22 10.59 1.83
CA GLN A 127 3.99 12.02 1.90
C GLN A 127 5.13 12.73 2.63
N VAL A 128 5.59 13.84 2.06
CA VAL A 128 6.63 14.71 2.64
C VAL A 128 6.03 15.91 3.35
N GLY A 129 4.79 16.27 3.01
CA GLY A 129 4.05 17.41 3.55
C GLY A 129 4.27 18.71 2.78
N THR A 130 4.90 18.64 1.61
CA THR A 130 5.10 19.79 0.72
C THR A 130 5.40 19.36 -0.72
N ALA A 131 4.97 20.16 -1.69
CA ALA A 131 5.31 19.95 -3.09
C ALA A 131 6.74 20.37 -3.47
N THR A 132 7.46 21.03 -2.55
CA THR A 132 8.83 21.53 -2.77
C THR A 132 9.75 21.11 -1.62
N PRO A 133 10.01 19.80 -1.44
CA PRO A 133 10.84 19.31 -0.35
C PRO A 133 12.30 19.77 -0.49
N ASP A 134 12.93 20.05 0.65
CA ASP A 134 14.36 20.26 0.73
C ASP A 134 15.14 18.92 0.74
N ALA A 135 16.47 19.02 0.67
CA ALA A 135 17.34 17.84 0.62
C ALA A 135 17.19 16.92 1.86
N SER A 136 16.95 17.50 3.05
CA SER A 136 16.75 16.72 4.27
C SER A 136 15.43 15.96 4.25
N GLN A 137 14.36 16.60 3.77
CA GLN A 137 13.06 15.96 3.60
C GLN A 137 13.10 14.83 2.56
N LEU A 138 13.81 15.04 1.45
CA LEU A 138 14.03 13.99 0.43
C LEU A 138 14.83 12.81 0.97
N ALA A 139 15.85 13.05 1.79
CA ALA A 139 16.61 11.99 2.45
C ALA A 139 15.74 11.19 3.42
N THR A 140 14.96 11.88 4.27
CA THR A 140 14.02 11.21 5.19
C THR A 140 12.97 10.37 4.43
N GLN A 141 12.46 10.87 3.32
CA GLN A 141 11.55 10.11 2.46
C GLN A 141 12.20 8.83 1.92
N ALA A 142 13.45 8.91 1.48
CA ALA A 142 14.21 7.76 1.00
C ALA A 142 14.41 6.69 2.09
N ASP A 143 14.75 7.12 3.31
CA ASP A 143 14.90 6.24 4.47
C ASP A 143 13.60 5.49 4.78
N VAL A 144 12.45 6.16 4.68
CA VAL A 144 11.14 5.54 4.89
C VAL A 144 10.82 4.52 3.81
N TYR A 145 11.07 4.83 2.54
CA TYR A 145 10.90 3.85 1.46
C TYR A 145 11.79 2.62 1.68
N GLN A 146 13.08 2.81 1.97
CA GLN A 146 14.00 1.71 2.28
C GLN A 146 13.49 0.86 3.44
N MET A 147 13.11 1.50 4.54
CA MET A 147 12.59 0.86 5.74
C MET A 147 11.36 -0.02 5.46
N ILE A 148 10.43 0.44 4.61
CA ILE A 148 9.23 -0.31 4.25
C ILE A 148 9.60 -1.59 3.48
N PHE A 149 10.50 -1.51 2.51
CA PHE A 149 10.93 -2.67 1.73
C PHE A 149 11.70 -3.69 2.59
N GLU A 150 12.55 -3.21 3.50
CA GLU A 150 13.26 -4.07 4.46
C GLU A 150 12.28 -4.77 5.40
N SER A 151 11.37 -4.02 6.02
CA SER A 151 10.35 -4.55 6.92
C SER A 151 9.47 -5.60 6.23
N TYR A 152 9.04 -5.34 5.00
CA TYR A 152 8.28 -6.29 4.20
C TYR A 152 9.03 -7.63 4.03
N LYS A 153 10.31 -7.57 3.70
CA LYS A 153 11.14 -8.76 3.51
C LYS A 153 11.40 -9.52 4.80
N GLU A 154 11.59 -8.80 5.90
CA GLU A 154 11.96 -9.38 7.19
C GLU A 154 10.78 -9.98 7.94
N ASN A 155 9.60 -9.34 7.88
CA ASN A 155 8.45 -9.71 8.70
C ASN A 155 7.43 -10.61 7.97
N ILE A 156 7.51 -10.71 6.65
CA ILE A 156 6.60 -11.57 5.88
C ILE A 156 7.36 -12.78 5.34
N PRO A 157 6.95 -14.01 5.68
CA PRO A 157 7.53 -15.21 5.09
C PRO A 157 7.54 -15.15 3.57
N THR A 158 8.62 -15.57 2.94
CA THR A 158 8.79 -15.48 1.47
C THR A 158 7.63 -16.10 0.70
N ALA A 159 7.04 -17.18 1.20
CA ALA A 159 5.89 -17.84 0.57
C ALA A 159 4.60 -17.00 0.60
N GLN A 160 4.54 -16.00 1.46
CA GLN A 160 3.40 -15.08 1.57
C GLN A 160 3.66 -13.73 0.87
N GLN A 161 4.88 -13.45 0.43
CA GLN A 161 5.22 -12.19 -0.24
C GLN A 161 4.60 -12.14 -1.64
N SER A 162 3.75 -11.14 -1.89
CA SER A 162 3.06 -10.93 -3.17
C SER A 162 3.45 -9.62 -3.87
N GLY A 163 4.40 -8.90 -3.30
CA GLY A 163 5.00 -7.71 -3.89
C GLY A 163 4.48 -6.39 -3.34
N ILE A 164 5.14 -5.31 -3.78
CA ILE A 164 4.83 -3.92 -3.46
C ILE A 164 4.55 -3.18 -4.76
N THR A 165 3.47 -2.43 -4.80
CA THR A 165 3.10 -1.54 -5.91
C THR A 165 3.20 -0.09 -5.42
N ILE A 166 3.88 0.74 -6.17
CA ILE A 166 3.96 2.18 -5.92
C ILE A 166 2.71 2.87 -6.47
N TRP A 167 2.15 3.81 -5.71
CA TRP A 167 0.99 4.57 -6.14
C TRP A 167 1.43 5.85 -6.84
N THR A 168 1.06 5.94 -8.11
CA THR A 168 1.53 6.87 -9.15
C THR A 168 3.04 6.81 -9.39
N LEU A 169 3.52 7.46 -10.45
CA LEU A 169 4.92 7.36 -10.88
C LEU A 169 5.72 8.59 -10.45
N THR A 170 5.16 9.78 -10.61
CA THR A 170 5.86 11.05 -10.57
C THR A 170 5.08 12.08 -9.76
N ASP A 171 5.80 13.08 -9.23
CA ASP A 171 5.22 14.25 -8.53
C ASP A 171 4.63 15.29 -9.50
N SER A 172 4.52 14.99 -10.79
CA SER A 172 3.87 15.86 -11.74
C SER A 172 2.42 16.09 -11.38
N LYS A 173 2.02 17.34 -11.14
CA LYS A 173 0.62 17.69 -10.84
C LYS A 173 -0.36 17.22 -11.90
N LYS A 174 0.07 17.06 -13.12
CA LYS A 174 -0.75 16.54 -14.22
C LYS A 174 -1.09 15.07 -14.03
N GLU A 175 -0.16 14.28 -13.43
CA GLU A 175 -0.31 12.84 -13.23
C GLU A 175 -1.09 12.51 -11.94
N HIS A 176 -1.00 13.38 -10.92
CA HIS A 176 -1.66 13.16 -9.63
C HIS A 176 -2.52 14.33 -9.15
N GLU A 177 -3.17 15.06 -10.07
CA GLU A 177 -3.98 16.24 -9.74
C GLU A 177 -5.12 15.96 -8.74
N TYR A 178 -5.59 14.73 -8.68
CA TYR A 178 -6.67 14.29 -7.78
C TYR A 178 -6.15 13.59 -6.52
N TRP A 179 -4.83 13.44 -6.37
CA TRP A 179 -4.20 12.76 -5.26
C TRP A 179 -2.93 13.46 -4.83
N LEU A 180 -2.95 14.05 -3.62
CA LEU A 180 -1.78 14.72 -3.02
C LEU A 180 -1.12 15.79 -3.92
N SER A 181 -1.92 16.59 -4.62
CA SER A 181 -1.44 17.60 -5.60
C SER A 181 -0.48 18.66 -5.01
N ASP A 182 -0.47 18.83 -3.69
CA ASP A 182 0.38 19.79 -2.97
C ASP A 182 1.50 19.09 -2.17
N ASP A 183 1.82 17.85 -2.53
CA ASP A 183 2.89 17.04 -1.94
C ASP A 183 3.84 16.50 -3.02
N ALA A 184 4.91 15.83 -2.60
CA ALA A 184 5.89 15.18 -3.46
C ALA A 184 6.11 13.71 -3.03
N PRO A 185 5.08 12.84 -3.11
CA PRO A 185 5.11 11.53 -2.48
C PRO A 185 5.86 10.45 -3.27
N ASN A 186 6.16 10.68 -4.56
CA ASN A 186 6.56 9.65 -5.50
C ASN A 186 8.08 9.43 -5.61
N LEU A 187 8.48 8.43 -6.41
CA LEU A 187 9.88 8.07 -6.66
C LEU A 187 10.57 8.98 -7.68
N PHE A 188 9.77 9.61 -8.54
CA PHE A 188 10.24 10.52 -9.58
C PHE A 188 9.67 11.92 -9.35
N ASP A 189 10.47 12.93 -9.63
CA ASP A 189 10.03 14.32 -9.58
C ASP A 189 9.05 14.68 -10.72
N ALA A 190 8.62 15.94 -10.77
CA ALA A 190 7.67 16.41 -11.77
C ALA A 190 8.21 16.37 -13.22
N ASN A 191 9.52 16.24 -13.40
CA ASN A 191 10.20 16.13 -14.68
C ASN A 191 10.66 14.70 -14.98
N TYR A 192 10.17 13.71 -14.22
CA TYR A 192 10.55 12.30 -14.30
C TYR A 192 12.00 12.00 -13.87
N GLY A 193 12.67 12.95 -13.20
CA GLY A 193 13.97 12.74 -12.57
C GLY A 193 13.85 11.82 -11.35
N ARG A 194 14.83 10.93 -11.15
CA ARG A 194 14.88 10.06 -9.98
C ARG A 194 15.11 10.87 -8.72
N LYS A 195 14.24 10.69 -7.73
CA LYS A 195 14.42 11.28 -6.41
C LYS A 195 15.27 10.35 -5.51
N HIS A 196 15.69 10.86 -4.35
CA HIS A 196 16.32 10.03 -3.29
C HIS A 196 15.46 8.82 -2.92
N ALA A 197 14.14 8.95 -2.96
CA ALA A 197 13.17 7.88 -2.74
C ALA A 197 13.39 6.68 -3.68
N TYR A 198 13.78 6.91 -4.94
CA TYR A 198 14.10 5.84 -5.87
C TYR A 198 15.29 4.99 -5.38
N LYS A 199 16.35 5.65 -4.87
CA LYS A 199 17.48 4.96 -4.26
C LYS A 199 17.05 4.17 -3.02
N GLY A 200 16.24 4.78 -2.14
CA GLY A 200 15.72 4.11 -0.95
C GLY A 200 15.01 2.79 -1.28
N VAL A 201 14.17 2.78 -2.33
CA VAL A 201 13.55 1.54 -2.82
C VAL A 201 14.59 0.53 -3.29
N CYS A 202 15.58 0.96 -4.07
CA CYS A 202 16.63 0.06 -4.56
C CYS A 202 17.45 -0.54 -3.43
N ASP A 203 17.85 0.25 -2.44
CA ASP A 203 18.59 -0.21 -1.26
C ASP A 203 17.76 -1.19 -0.43
N GLY A 204 16.49 -0.90 -0.20
CA GLY A 204 15.56 -1.78 0.50
C GLY A 204 15.37 -3.13 -0.23
N ILE A 205 15.26 -3.13 -1.55
CA ILE A 205 15.22 -4.36 -2.35
C ILE A 205 16.52 -5.14 -2.22
N ALA A 206 17.67 -4.46 -2.34
CA ALA A 206 18.99 -5.09 -2.26
C ALA A 206 19.34 -5.55 -0.83
N GLY A 207 18.78 -4.89 0.20
CA GLY A 207 19.15 -5.09 1.60
C GLY A 207 20.55 -4.56 1.93
N LYS A 208 21.04 -3.61 1.17
CA LYS A 208 22.34 -2.94 1.34
C LYS A 208 22.36 -1.61 0.57
N ASP A 209 23.24 -0.70 0.96
CA ASP A 209 23.55 0.46 0.13
C ASP A 209 24.18 0.01 -1.21
N ILE A 210 23.52 0.33 -2.31
CA ILE A 210 23.96 -0.03 -3.66
C ILE A 210 24.65 1.13 -4.40
N SER A 211 24.96 2.24 -3.72
CA SER A 211 25.62 3.40 -4.35
C SER A 211 26.95 3.03 -5.02
N GLU A 212 27.68 2.09 -4.44
CA GLU A 212 28.95 1.61 -5.02
C GLU A 212 28.75 0.85 -6.34
N ASP A 213 27.59 0.23 -6.54
CA ASP A 213 27.25 -0.51 -7.75
C ASP A 213 26.95 0.43 -8.93
N PHE A 214 26.79 1.73 -8.68
CA PHE A 214 26.44 2.76 -9.65
C PHE A 214 27.55 3.83 -9.87
N SER A 215 28.79 3.47 -9.72
CA SER A 215 29.93 4.40 -9.99
C SER A 215 29.86 5.73 -9.22
N GLY A 216 29.47 5.69 -7.93
CA GLY A 216 29.32 6.87 -7.09
C GLY A 216 27.95 7.52 -7.18
N ASP A 217 27.90 8.86 -7.15
CA ASP A 217 26.66 9.62 -7.17
C ASP A 217 26.09 9.91 -8.57
N ASP A 218 26.65 9.32 -9.61
CA ASP A 218 26.23 9.56 -11.00
C ASP A 218 24.76 9.24 -11.25
N TRP A 219 24.19 8.28 -10.48
CA TRP A 219 22.77 7.98 -10.52
C TRP A 219 21.88 9.14 -10.03
N LYS A 220 22.38 10.02 -9.15
CA LYS A 220 21.67 11.23 -8.69
C LYS A 220 21.63 12.30 -9.78
N ASN A 221 22.65 12.32 -10.62
CA ASN A 221 22.85 13.34 -11.64
C ASN A 221 22.45 12.84 -13.04
N ALA A 222 22.09 11.57 -13.19
CA ALA A 222 21.77 10.97 -14.49
C ALA A 222 20.66 11.71 -15.26
N TYR A 223 19.77 12.41 -14.55
CA TYR A 223 18.72 13.23 -15.15
C TYR A 223 19.10 14.70 -15.37
N GLU A 224 20.06 15.23 -14.66
CA GLU A 224 20.52 16.62 -14.89
C GLU A 224 21.27 16.73 -16.24
N THR A 225 21.86 15.63 -16.70
CA THR A 225 22.58 15.58 -18.00
C THR A 225 21.66 15.21 -19.17
N GLU A 226 20.61 14.44 -18.96
CA GLU A 226 19.65 14.09 -20.03
C GLU A 226 18.56 15.14 -20.24
N GLY A 227 18.33 16.04 -19.26
CA GLY A 227 17.34 17.12 -19.34
C GLY A 227 17.75 18.30 -20.25
N GLU A 228 19.00 18.37 -20.68
CA GLU A 228 19.47 19.40 -21.60
C GLU A 228 19.27 19.06 -23.10
N GLU A 229 18.88 17.83 -23.43
CA GLU A 229 18.55 17.41 -24.79
C GLU A 229 17.09 16.93 -24.90
N ASN A 230 16.16 17.84 -24.77
CA ASN A 230 14.82 17.62 -25.33
C ASN A 230 14.58 18.58 -26.51
N PRO A 231 14.97 18.24 -27.72
CA PRO A 231 14.53 18.94 -28.91
C PRO A 231 13.17 18.41 -29.32
N ALA A 232 12.15 18.80 -28.58
CA ALA A 232 10.77 18.64 -29.00
C ALA A 232 10.18 20.04 -29.22
N GLU A 233 10.50 20.62 -30.33
CA GLU A 233 9.64 21.49 -31.11
C GLU A 233 8.97 20.71 -32.26
#